data_f54806baeadab4527d4f562e681f8307
#
_entry.id   f54806baeadab4527d4f562e681f8307
#
_cell.length_a   1.000
_cell.length_b   1.000
_cell.length_c   1.000
_cell.angle_alpha   90.00
_cell.angle_beta   90.00
_cell.angle_gamma   90.00
#
_symmetry.space_group_name_H-M   'P 1'
#
loop_
_entity.id
_entity.type
_entity.pdbx_description
1 polymer ?
#
loop_
_entity_poly.entity_id
_entity_poly.type
_entity_poly.pdbx_seq_one_letter_code
_entity_poly.pdbx_strand_id
1 'polypeptide(L)'
;MSKILIKVQDKEKNFQSAHVVIIKDGNVLIVKRSDTDQWMPNHYGLPGGKLESGENPLDAASRECKEEVNLSVSPKDLIFLPKVSKEKQHAFYFTTKFSGEPKLDFEHSDFQWINPKDLSKYKVVPDLPEIISAALESLQ
;
A
#
# COMPACT_ATOMS: atom_id res chain seq x y z
N MET A 1 -9.99 -15.94 -19.84
CA MET A 1 -9.49 -14.62 -19.39
C MET A 1 -10.45 -13.94 -18.45
N SER A 2 -11.69 -13.71 -18.89
CA SER A 2 -12.69 -13.03 -18.05
C SER A 2 -13.00 -13.76 -16.76
N LYS A 3 -13.02 -15.09 -16.76
CA LYS A 3 -13.28 -15.89 -15.58
C LYS A 3 -12.23 -15.69 -14.48
N ILE A 4 -10.97 -15.54 -14.87
CA ILE A 4 -9.86 -15.32 -13.94
C ILE A 4 -10.01 -13.93 -13.31
N LEU A 5 -10.32 -12.93 -14.12
CA LEU A 5 -10.53 -11.55 -13.63
C LEU A 5 -11.71 -11.47 -12.67
N ILE A 6 -12.80 -12.15 -12.97
CA ILE A 6 -13.97 -12.18 -12.09
C ILE A 6 -13.61 -12.80 -10.74
N LYS A 7 -12.86 -13.91 -10.72
CA LYS A 7 -12.44 -14.55 -9.48
C LYS A 7 -11.55 -13.65 -8.64
N VAL A 8 -10.63 -12.92 -9.27
CA VAL A 8 -9.76 -11.98 -8.57
C VAL A 8 -10.60 -10.87 -7.95
N GLN A 9 -11.56 -10.32 -8.70
CA GLN A 9 -12.43 -9.27 -8.19
C GLN A 9 -13.29 -9.75 -7.02
N ASP A 10 -13.81 -10.98 -7.08
CA ASP A 10 -14.60 -11.55 -6.01
C ASP A 10 -13.77 -11.72 -4.74
N LYS A 11 -12.51 -12.15 -4.87
CA LYS A 11 -11.59 -12.26 -3.74
C LYS A 11 -11.30 -10.88 -3.15
N GLU A 12 -11.10 -9.87 -4.00
CA GLU A 12 -10.82 -8.50 -3.55
C GLU A 12 -11.98 -7.93 -2.74
N LYS A 13 -13.22 -8.29 -3.03
CA LYS A 13 -14.40 -7.83 -2.30
C LYS A 13 -14.41 -8.28 -0.84
N ASN A 14 -13.66 -9.32 -0.50
CA ASN A 14 -13.63 -9.87 0.85
C ASN A 14 -12.56 -9.22 1.74
N PHE A 15 -11.77 -8.29 1.20
CA PHE A 15 -10.74 -7.63 1.99
C PHE A 15 -11.33 -6.53 2.88
N GLN A 16 -10.69 -6.30 4.01
CA GLN A 16 -11.09 -5.26 4.96
C GLN A 16 -10.26 -3.99 4.81
N SER A 17 -9.07 -4.11 4.27
CA SER A 17 -8.16 -2.97 4.07
C SER A 17 -7.40 -3.12 2.77
N ALA A 18 -6.84 -2.01 2.28
CA ALA A 18 -6.04 -1.98 1.07
C ALA A 18 -4.82 -1.08 1.27
N HIS A 19 -3.66 -1.53 0.79
CA HIS A 19 -2.39 -0.84 0.98
C HIS A 19 -1.60 -0.85 -0.32
N VAL A 20 -0.73 0.14 -0.50
CA VAL A 20 -0.02 0.32 -1.77
C VAL A 20 1.49 0.47 -1.57
N VAL A 21 2.26 -0.30 -2.32
CA VAL A 21 3.70 -0.10 -2.49
C VAL A 21 3.87 0.87 -3.65
N ILE A 22 4.25 2.10 -3.38
CA ILE A 22 4.46 3.14 -4.40
C ILE A 22 5.95 3.19 -4.72
N ILE A 23 6.29 2.97 -5.97
CA ILE A 23 7.67 2.83 -6.42
C ILE A 23 8.01 3.95 -7.39
N LYS A 24 9.13 4.65 -7.11
CA LYS A 24 9.66 5.73 -7.96
C LYS A 24 11.16 5.53 -8.11
N ASP A 25 11.62 5.35 -9.35
CA ASP A 25 13.05 5.19 -9.64
C ASP A 25 13.70 4.09 -8.79
N GLY A 26 13.00 3.00 -8.57
CA GLY A 26 13.48 1.87 -7.77
C GLY A 26 13.38 2.05 -6.26
N ASN A 27 12.95 3.23 -5.79
CA ASN A 27 12.75 3.50 -4.37
C ASN A 27 11.28 3.32 -3.99
N VAL A 28 11.06 2.96 -2.74
CA VAL A 28 9.72 2.68 -2.20
C VAL A 28 9.36 3.74 -1.18
N LEU A 29 8.11 4.22 -1.25
CA LEU A 29 7.60 5.15 -0.25
C LEU A 29 7.18 4.41 1.01
N ILE A 30 7.76 4.79 2.13
CA ILE A 30 7.33 4.33 3.45
C ILE A 30 6.90 5.52 4.28
N VAL A 31 5.90 5.31 5.15
CA VAL A 31 5.32 6.36 5.98
C VAL A 31 5.33 5.94 7.44
N LYS A 32 5.73 6.87 8.30
CA LYS A 32 5.90 6.61 9.73
C LYS A 32 4.58 6.86 10.46
N ARG A 33 4.10 5.85 11.16
CA ARG A 33 2.89 5.94 11.97
C ARG A 33 3.10 6.91 13.13
N SER A 34 2.05 7.67 13.46
CA SER A 34 2.10 8.63 14.55
C SER A 34 2.48 7.99 15.88
N ASP A 35 3.10 8.75 16.77
CA ASP A 35 3.44 8.28 18.10
C ASP A 35 2.21 8.04 19.00
N THR A 36 1.05 8.58 18.60
CA THR A 36 -0.21 8.36 19.30
C THR A 36 -1.02 7.18 18.74
N ASP A 37 -0.53 6.52 17.70
CA ASP A 37 -1.22 5.36 17.14
C ASP A 37 -1.22 4.21 18.13
N GLN A 38 -2.34 3.52 18.25
CA GLN A 38 -2.47 2.40 19.19
C GLN A 38 -1.73 1.15 18.71
N TRP A 39 -1.55 1.01 17.39
CA TRP A 39 -0.85 -0.13 16.80
C TRP A 39 0.45 0.33 16.18
N MET A 40 1.55 -0.27 16.61
CA MET A 40 2.89 -0.04 16.05
C MET A 40 3.24 1.44 15.88
N PRO A 41 3.12 2.27 16.94
CA PRO A 41 3.49 3.69 16.83
C PRO A 41 4.95 3.84 16.44
N ASN A 42 5.24 4.90 15.70
CA ASN A 42 6.60 5.23 15.23
C ASN A 42 7.25 4.21 14.31
N HIS A 43 6.49 3.21 13.83
CA HIS A 43 6.97 2.27 12.83
C HIS A 43 6.60 2.77 11.44
N TYR A 44 7.44 2.47 10.46
CA TYR A 44 7.15 2.75 9.06
C TYR A 44 6.32 1.63 8.45
N GLY A 45 5.40 2.03 7.59
CA GLY A 45 4.53 1.11 6.85
C GLY A 45 4.20 1.68 5.49
N LEU A 46 3.11 1.20 4.91
CA LEU A 46 2.64 1.62 3.59
C LEU A 46 1.41 2.52 3.71
N PRO A 47 1.19 3.43 2.74
CA PRO A 47 -0.10 4.09 2.65
C PRO A 47 -1.21 3.05 2.48
N GLY A 48 -2.32 3.24 3.18
CA GLY A 48 -3.46 2.33 3.11
C GLY A 48 -4.34 2.43 4.34
N GLY A 49 -5.45 1.73 4.30
CA GLY A 49 -6.38 1.72 5.40
C GLY A 49 -7.63 0.90 5.12
N LYS A 50 -8.61 1.04 5.97
CA LYS A 50 -9.84 0.26 5.91
C LYS A 50 -10.73 0.69 4.76
N LEU A 51 -11.42 -0.28 4.18
CA LEU A 51 -12.45 0.00 3.20
C LEU A 51 -13.64 0.66 3.88
N GLU A 52 -14.25 1.62 3.17
CA GLU A 52 -15.53 2.19 3.57
C GLU A 52 -16.65 1.29 3.10
N SER A 53 -17.83 1.44 3.70
CA SER A 53 -18.99 0.63 3.36
C SER A 53 -19.29 0.72 1.86
N GLY A 54 -19.37 -0.44 1.20
CA GLY A 54 -19.65 -0.52 -0.23
C GLY A 54 -18.47 -0.23 -1.14
N GLU A 55 -17.30 0.09 -0.58
CA GLU A 55 -16.10 0.40 -1.35
C GLU A 55 -15.36 -0.89 -1.72
N ASN A 56 -14.81 -0.94 -2.94
CA ASN A 56 -13.94 -2.05 -3.31
C ASN A 56 -12.48 -1.73 -2.95
N PRO A 57 -11.61 -2.75 -2.85
CA PRO A 57 -10.22 -2.52 -2.44
C PRO A 57 -9.42 -1.59 -3.35
N LEU A 58 -9.64 -1.64 -4.66
CA LEU A 58 -8.92 -0.75 -5.59
C LEU A 58 -9.23 0.71 -5.33
N ASP A 59 -10.51 1.03 -5.15
CA ASP A 59 -10.92 2.39 -4.87
C ASP A 59 -10.44 2.84 -3.49
N ALA A 60 -10.46 1.94 -2.49
CA ALA A 60 -9.94 2.23 -1.17
C ALA A 60 -8.45 2.54 -1.22
N ALA A 61 -7.68 1.74 -1.96
CA ALA A 61 -6.23 1.97 -2.12
C ALA A 61 -5.94 3.34 -2.72
N SER A 62 -6.66 3.68 -3.79
CA SER A 62 -6.53 4.99 -4.45
C SER A 62 -6.90 6.13 -3.50
N ARG A 63 -8.00 6.02 -2.81
CA ARG A 63 -8.47 7.03 -1.85
C ARG A 63 -7.48 7.23 -0.72
N GLU A 64 -7.00 6.15 -0.12
CA GLU A 64 -6.05 6.23 1.00
C GLU A 64 -4.73 6.87 0.60
N CYS A 65 -4.23 6.59 -0.61
CA CYS A 65 -3.03 7.27 -1.11
C CYS A 65 -3.24 8.78 -1.18
N LYS A 66 -4.41 9.22 -1.64
CA LYS A 66 -4.69 10.64 -1.72
C LYS A 66 -4.83 11.27 -0.34
N GLU A 67 -5.55 10.61 0.57
CA GLU A 67 -5.79 11.13 1.91
C GLU A 67 -4.50 11.18 2.75
N GLU A 68 -3.72 10.11 2.73
CA GLU A 68 -2.58 9.96 3.64
C GLU A 68 -1.30 10.63 3.14
N VAL A 69 -1.05 10.59 1.84
CA VAL A 69 0.23 11.09 1.30
C VAL A 69 0.07 12.06 0.13
N ASN A 70 -1.15 12.45 -0.21
CA ASN A 70 -1.44 13.41 -1.27
C ASN A 70 -0.96 12.97 -2.65
N LEU A 71 -0.89 11.67 -2.89
CA LEU A 71 -0.52 11.13 -4.19
C LEU A 71 -1.75 10.63 -4.92
N SER A 72 -1.88 11.02 -6.18
CA SER A 72 -2.99 10.58 -7.04
C SER A 72 -2.57 9.34 -7.78
N VAL A 73 -3.27 8.24 -7.51
CA VAL A 73 -3.04 6.95 -8.14
C VAL A 73 -4.37 6.48 -8.72
N SER A 74 -4.40 6.26 -10.03
CA SER A 74 -5.61 5.72 -10.66
C SER A 74 -5.78 4.25 -10.28
N PRO A 75 -7.01 3.81 -9.93
CA PRO A 75 -7.24 2.40 -9.63
C PRO A 75 -6.79 1.45 -10.72
N LYS A 76 -6.87 1.85 -11.99
CA LYS A 76 -6.44 1.02 -13.13
C LYS A 76 -4.93 0.79 -13.16
N ASP A 77 -4.15 1.64 -12.47
CA ASP A 77 -2.70 1.54 -12.43
C ASP A 77 -2.19 0.76 -11.22
N LEU A 78 -3.10 0.28 -10.38
CA LEU A 78 -2.76 -0.54 -9.21
C LEU A 78 -2.69 -2.01 -9.64
N ILE A 79 -1.59 -2.65 -9.30
CA ILE A 79 -1.36 -4.07 -9.63
C ILE A 79 -1.45 -4.89 -8.35
N PHE A 80 -2.36 -5.85 -8.33
CA PHE A 80 -2.61 -6.69 -7.17
C PHE A 80 -1.44 -7.62 -6.87
N LEU A 81 -1.14 -7.81 -5.59
CA LEU A 81 -0.10 -8.70 -5.11
C LEU A 81 -0.76 -9.90 -4.39
N PRO A 82 -1.17 -10.94 -5.14
CA PRO A 82 -1.88 -12.06 -4.51
C PRO A 82 -1.04 -12.84 -3.51
N LYS A 83 0.28 -12.90 -3.72
CA LYS A 83 1.17 -13.69 -2.88
C LYS A 83 1.20 -13.22 -1.43
N VAL A 84 1.04 -11.92 -1.19
CA VAL A 84 1.12 -11.34 0.15
C VAL A 84 -0.24 -10.85 0.67
N SER A 85 -1.26 -10.84 -0.18
CA SER A 85 -2.61 -10.42 0.23
C SER A 85 -3.30 -11.57 0.94
N LYS A 86 -3.99 -11.24 2.04
CA LYS A 86 -4.69 -12.24 2.86
C LYS A 86 -6.19 -12.02 2.74
N GLU A 87 -6.88 -12.96 2.11
CA GLU A 87 -8.34 -12.94 1.95
C GLU A 87 -9.01 -12.63 3.29
N LYS A 88 -10.03 -11.76 3.25
CA LYS A 88 -10.78 -11.26 4.42
C LYS A 88 -9.97 -10.36 5.35
N GLN A 89 -8.74 -10.00 4.97
CA GLN A 89 -7.89 -9.11 5.77
C GLN A 89 -7.36 -7.97 4.93
N HIS A 90 -6.18 -8.15 4.36
CA HIS A 90 -5.44 -7.05 3.74
C HIS A 90 -5.15 -7.32 2.27
N ALA A 91 -5.56 -6.39 1.41
CA ALA A 91 -5.18 -6.40 0.01
C ALA A 91 -3.95 -5.52 -0.18
N PHE A 92 -2.97 -6.02 -0.92
CA PHE A 92 -1.76 -5.28 -1.24
C PHE A 92 -1.64 -5.11 -2.74
N TYR A 93 -1.28 -3.89 -3.14
CA TYR A 93 -1.05 -3.50 -4.52
C TYR A 93 0.28 -2.79 -4.64
N PHE A 94 0.79 -2.70 -5.86
CA PHE A 94 1.90 -1.79 -6.13
C PHE A 94 1.61 -0.97 -7.37
N THR A 95 2.33 0.14 -7.51
CA THR A 95 2.26 0.97 -8.70
C THR A 95 3.56 1.74 -8.89
N THR A 96 3.89 2.00 -10.15
CA THR A 96 4.96 2.92 -10.53
C THR A 96 4.38 4.20 -11.15
N LYS A 97 3.05 4.30 -11.24
CA LYS A 97 2.35 5.41 -11.89
C LYS A 97 1.55 6.20 -10.87
N PHE A 98 1.96 7.42 -10.66
CA PHE A 98 1.27 8.33 -9.74
C PHE A 98 1.63 9.77 -10.07
N SER A 99 0.91 10.72 -9.50
CA SER A 99 1.22 12.14 -9.63
C SER A 99 1.07 12.85 -8.28
N GLY A 100 1.66 14.01 -8.18
CA GLY A 100 1.64 14.82 -6.96
C GLY A 100 2.92 14.70 -6.16
N GLU A 101 3.00 15.50 -5.10
CA GLU A 101 4.12 15.48 -4.16
C GLU A 101 3.64 14.98 -2.82
N PRO A 102 4.43 14.14 -2.13
CA PRO A 102 4.01 13.62 -0.84
C PRO A 102 3.72 14.75 0.16
N LYS A 103 2.57 14.65 0.80
CA LYS A 103 2.17 15.55 1.88
C LYS A 103 1.39 14.71 2.87
N LEU A 104 1.87 14.64 4.09
CA LEU A 104 1.31 13.75 5.11
C LEU A 104 0.02 14.31 5.71
N ASP A 105 -0.85 13.40 6.13
CA ASP A 105 -2.00 13.70 6.97
C ASP A 105 -1.56 13.68 8.45
N PHE A 106 -2.53 13.81 9.37
CA PHE A 106 -2.25 13.83 10.80
C PHE A 106 -1.91 12.46 11.39
N GLU A 107 -2.17 11.38 10.66
CA GLU A 107 -1.91 10.01 11.13
C GLU A 107 -0.45 9.58 10.94
N HIS A 108 0.32 10.37 10.20
CA HIS A 108 1.71 10.04 9.88
C HIS A 108 2.62 11.21 10.19
N SER A 109 3.82 10.92 10.70
CA SER A 109 4.77 11.94 11.14
C SER A 109 5.97 12.12 10.24
N ASP A 110 6.21 11.18 9.32
CA ASP A 110 7.34 11.24 8.40
C ASP A 110 7.10 10.35 7.19
N PHE A 111 7.80 10.63 6.10
CA PHE A 111 7.85 9.74 4.95
C PHE A 111 9.25 9.68 4.42
N GLN A 112 9.60 8.56 3.79
CA GLN A 112 10.90 8.36 3.17
C GLN A 112 10.71 7.63 1.84
N TRP A 113 11.46 8.06 0.84
CA TRP A 113 11.67 7.28 -0.37
C TRP A 113 12.97 6.50 -0.14
N ILE A 114 12.87 5.19 0.02
CA ILE A 114 14.05 4.39 0.38
C ILE A 114 14.39 3.38 -0.69
N ASN A 115 15.69 3.13 -0.83
CA ASN A 115 16.15 1.96 -1.55
C ASN A 115 15.76 0.72 -0.72
N PRO A 116 15.13 -0.31 -1.32
CA PRO A 116 14.74 -1.50 -0.56
C PRO A 116 15.89 -2.15 0.22
N LYS A 117 17.12 -2.00 -0.22
CA LYS A 117 18.31 -2.50 0.48
C LYS A 117 18.50 -1.84 1.84
N ASP A 118 17.98 -0.65 2.03
CA ASP A 118 18.12 0.14 3.25
C ASP A 118 16.97 -0.07 4.24
N LEU A 119 16.03 -0.94 3.93
CA LEU A 119 14.84 -1.14 4.77
C LEU A 119 15.21 -1.54 6.21
N SER A 120 16.28 -2.30 6.39
CA SER A 120 16.73 -2.74 7.71
C SER A 120 17.20 -1.60 8.61
N LYS A 121 17.42 -0.42 8.05
CA LYS A 121 17.80 0.78 8.82
C LYS A 121 16.60 1.44 9.48
N TYR A 122 15.39 0.98 9.18
CA TYR A 122 14.15 1.57 9.66
C TYR A 122 13.38 0.59 10.52
N LYS A 123 12.67 1.14 11.49
CA LYS A 123 11.76 0.36 12.32
C LYS A 123 10.45 0.23 11.55
N VAL A 124 10.13 -0.98 11.11
CA VAL A 124 9.01 -1.21 10.18
C VAL A 124 7.96 -2.13 10.77
N VAL A 125 6.73 -2.01 10.27
CA VAL A 125 5.64 -2.92 10.65
C VAL A 125 5.94 -4.34 10.18
N PRO A 126 5.37 -5.37 10.84
CA PRO A 126 5.56 -6.76 10.42
C PRO A 126 5.15 -6.95 8.96
N ASP A 127 5.82 -7.86 8.28
CA ASP A 127 5.56 -8.26 6.89
C ASP A 127 5.92 -7.22 5.82
N LEU A 128 6.34 -6.02 6.21
CA LEU A 128 6.70 -5.01 5.21
C LEU A 128 7.82 -5.47 4.27
N PRO A 129 8.90 -6.11 4.76
CA PRO A 129 9.94 -6.59 3.85
C PRO A 129 9.42 -7.58 2.81
N GLU A 130 8.54 -8.49 3.21
CA GLU A 130 7.96 -9.48 2.31
C GLU A 130 7.06 -8.85 1.26
N ILE A 131 6.28 -7.85 1.66
CA ILE A 131 5.37 -7.14 0.76
C ILE A 131 6.18 -6.37 -0.29
N ILE A 132 7.21 -5.65 0.12
CA ILE A 132 8.08 -4.91 -0.79
C ILE A 132 8.78 -5.88 -1.75
N SER A 133 9.27 -7.00 -1.22
CA SER A 133 9.92 -8.02 -2.05
C SER A 133 8.98 -8.55 -3.13
N ALA A 134 7.71 -8.82 -2.78
CA ALA A 134 6.71 -9.28 -3.73
C ALA A 134 6.45 -8.25 -4.83
N ALA A 135 6.39 -6.97 -4.48
CA ALA A 135 6.21 -5.89 -5.44
C ALA A 135 7.38 -5.81 -6.41
N LEU A 136 8.60 -5.91 -5.92
CA LEU A 136 9.80 -5.86 -6.76
C LEU A 136 9.89 -7.06 -7.69
N GLU A 137 9.54 -8.24 -7.23
CA GLU A 137 9.48 -9.44 -8.08
C GLU A 137 8.49 -9.24 -9.23
N SER A 138 7.37 -8.59 -8.97
CA SER A 138 6.33 -8.36 -9.97
C SER A 138 6.72 -7.35 -11.04
N LEU A 139 7.73 -6.54 -10.77
CA LEU A 139 8.27 -5.58 -11.76
C LEU A 139 9.17 -6.24 -12.80
N GLN A 140 9.65 -7.43 -12.54
CA GLN A 140 10.60 -8.13 -13.42
C GLN A 140 9.91 -8.83 -14.57
#